data_fb951ec2253750c5990f715791ae9f9c
#
_entry.id   fb951ec2253750c5990f715791ae9f9c
#
_cell.length_a   1.000
_cell.length_b   1.000
_cell.length_c   1.000
_cell.angle_alpha   90.00
_cell.angle_beta   90.00
_cell.angle_gamma   90.00
#
_symmetry.space_group_name_H-M   'P 1'
#
loop_
_entity.id
_entity.type
_entity.pdbx_description
1 polymer ?
#
loop_
_entity_poly.entity_id
_entity_poly.type
_entity_poly.pdbx_seq_one_letter_code
_entity_poly.pdbx_strand_id
1 'polypeptide(L)'
;MIVVRTVEWAEQALSAGEIGCPHPGCGGTLTRWGYGRHRRIRSLGAQTLDVRPRRARCTGCAGTQILLPAAVQPRLADTTEVIGTALASKAAGHGHRHIATELDRSPSTVRRWLRRATRSAHLDWLWQRGSQALIRLDPDAFNQLPRATHPLRNALTVLTAAACATRQRLGFNEPLWTLIGLHAHGRLLAAPT
;
A
#
# COMPACT_ATOMS: atom_id res chain seq x y z
N MET A 1 7.51 2.06 11.22
CA MET A 1 6.13 1.78 10.74
C MET A 1 6.19 0.57 9.83
N ILE A 2 5.31 -0.38 10.04
CA ILE A 2 5.17 -1.62 9.25
C ILE A 2 3.78 -1.60 8.61
N VAL A 3 3.70 -1.92 7.33
CA VAL A 3 2.41 -2.08 6.65
C VAL A 3 1.99 -3.54 6.78
N VAL A 4 0.76 -3.75 7.20
CA VAL A 4 0.15 -5.05 7.47
C VAL A 4 -1.11 -5.25 6.62
N ARG A 5 -1.53 -6.48 6.43
CA ARG A 5 -2.72 -6.82 5.63
C ARG A 5 -3.95 -6.09 6.16
N THR A 6 -4.36 -6.45 7.36
CA THR A 6 -5.52 -5.89 8.06
C THR A 6 -5.19 -5.66 9.54
N VAL A 7 -6.09 -5.03 10.29
CA VAL A 7 -5.96 -4.86 11.74
C VAL A 7 -6.08 -6.23 12.44
N GLU A 8 -7.01 -7.06 12.00
CA GLU A 8 -7.28 -8.39 12.56
C GLU A 8 -6.06 -9.31 12.38
N TRP A 9 -5.48 -9.31 11.18
CA TRP A 9 -4.24 -10.05 10.93
C TRP A 9 -3.10 -9.57 11.85
N ALA A 10 -2.96 -8.27 12.04
CA ALA A 10 -1.93 -7.71 12.92
C ALA A 10 -2.10 -8.17 14.38
N GLU A 11 -3.35 -8.25 14.86
CA GLU A 11 -3.65 -8.74 16.21
C GLU A 11 -3.29 -10.22 16.37
N GLN A 12 -3.62 -11.05 15.41
CA GLN A 12 -3.28 -12.46 15.38
C GLN A 12 -1.77 -12.68 15.34
N ALA A 13 -1.08 -12.02 14.40
CA ALA A 13 0.36 -12.14 14.22
C ALA A 13 1.17 -11.62 15.43
N LEU A 14 0.70 -10.55 16.11
CA LEU A 14 1.30 -10.11 17.37
C LEU A 14 1.10 -11.13 18.50
N SER A 15 -0.07 -11.78 18.55
CA SER A 15 -0.35 -12.82 19.57
C SER A 15 0.52 -14.06 19.36
N ALA A 16 0.76 -14.41 18.10
CA ALA A 16 1.59 -15.55 17.71
C ALA A 16 3.11 -15.25 17.73
N GLY A 17 3.51 -13.99 17.96
CA GLY A 17 4.94 -13.59 17.93
C GLY A 17 5.57 -13.61 16.54
N GLU A 18 4.76 -13.54 15.49
CA GLU A 18 5.20 -13.68 14.09
C GLU A 18 5.81 -12.40 13.48
N ILE A 19 5.63 -11.25 14.14
CA ILE A 19 6.13 -9.98 13.62
C ILE A 19 7.49 -9.67 14.24
N GLY A 20 8.54 -9.83 13.45
CA GLY A 20 9.91 -9.49 13.83
C GLY A 20 10.16 -7.99 13.90
N CYS A 21 11.20 -7.60 14.64
CA CYS A 21 11.64 -6.21 14.72
C CYS A 21 12.26 -5.77 13.38
N PRO A 22 11.87 -4.61 12.82
CA PRO A 22 12.43 -4.10 11.57
C PRO A 22 13.78 -3.42 11.73
N HIS A 23 14.29 -3.26 12.95
CA HIS A 23 15.61 -2.65 13.19
C HIS A 23 16.72 -3.65 12.81
N PRO A 24 17.67 -3.25 11.97
CA PRO A 24 18.78 -4.11 11.56
C PRO A 24 19.51 -4.70 12.79
N GLY A 25 19.76 -6.00 12.76
CA GLY A 25 20.49 -6.71 13.81
C GLY A 25 19.76 -6.94 15.13
N CYS A 26 18.48 -6.53 15.24
CA CYS A 26 17.78 -6.63 16.54
C CYS A 26 17.31 -8.06 16.89
N GLY A 27 16.86 -8.88 15.94
CA GLY A 27 16.35 -10.25 16.20
C GLY A 27 15.14 -10.37 17.15
N GLY A 28 14.68 -9.30 17.79
CA GLY A 28 13.53 -9.30 18.71
C GLY A 28 12.19 -9.37 17.99
N THR A 29 11.13 -9.77 18.69
CA THR A 29 9.75 -9.78 18.19
C THR A 29 8.96 -8.58 18.68
N LEU A 30 7.91 -8.22 17.96
CA LEU A 30 7.00 -7.15 18.34
C LEU A 30 5.87 -7.69 19.22
N THR A 31 5.57 -6.96 20.29
CA THR A 31 4.46 -7.24 21.20
C THR A 31 3.50 -6.06 21.25
N ARG A 32 2.27 -6.28 21.74
CA ARG A 32 1.24 -5.26 21.85
C ARG A 32 1.69 -4.12 22.79
N TRP A 33 1.56 -2.86 22.34
CA TRP A 33 1.95 -1.67 23.10
C TRP A 33 0.88 -0.58 23.13
N GLY A 34 -0.36 -0.88 22.75
CA GLY A 34 -1.45 0.08 22.67
C GLY A 34 -1.84 0.40 21.24
N TYR A 35 -2.34 1.61 21.02
CA TYR A 35 -2.89 2.03 19.71
C TYR A 35 -2.30 3.37 19.28
N GLY A 36 -2.28 3.58 17.97
CA GLY A 36 -2.07 4.88 17.36
C GLY A 36 -3.32 5.76 17.45
N ARG A 37 -3.21 6.97 16.89
CA ARG A 37 -4.36 7.91 16.82
C ARG A 37 -5.46 7.30 15.97
N HIS A 38 -6.70 7.39 16.43
CA HIS A 38 -7.89 7.08 15.64
C HIS A 38 -7.99 8.04 14.45
N ARG A 39 -8.35 7.51 13.29
CA ARG A 39 -8.46 8.26 12.05
C ARG A 39 -9.70 7.81 11.28
N ARG A 40 -10.48 8.77 10.82
CA ARG A 40 -11.53 8.57 9.85
C ARG A 40 -10.97 8.84 8.46
N ILE A 41 -10.95 7.83 7.60
CA ILE A 41 -10.34 7.85 6.27
C ILE A 41 -11.44 7.77 5.23
N ARG A 42 -11.45 8.67 4.26
CA ARG A 42 -12.47 8.69 3.19
C ARG A 42 -12.22 7.55 2.21
N SER A 43 -13.27 6.81 1.87
CA SER A 43 -13.27 5.77 0.84
C SER A 43 -14.00 6.26 -0.42
N LEU A 44 -14.32 5.35 -1.34
CA LEU A 44 -15.10 5.67 -2.54
C LEU A 44 -16.54 6.09 -2.16
N GLY A 45 -17.07 7.01 -2.91
CA GLY A 45 -18.38 7.61 -2.62
C GLY A 45 -18.41 8.26 -1.24
N ALA A 46 -19.52 8.13 -0.53
CA ALA A 46 -19.73 8.67 0.81
C ALA A 46 -19.15 7.80 1.94
N GLN A 47 -18.50 6.68 1.61
CA GLN A 47 -18.00 5.74 2.60
C GLN A 47 -16.77 6.27 3.34
N THR A 48 -16.63 5.85 4.59
CA THR A 48 -15.45 6.12 5.42
C THR A 48 -14.98 4.84 6.11
N LEU A 49 -13.69 4.75 6.32
CA LEU A 49 -13.04 3.69 7.07
C LEU A 49 -12.51 4.27 8.38
N ASP A 50 -13.00 3.78 9.51
CA ASP A 50 -12.49 4.13 10.83
C ASP A 50 -11.31 3.21 11.17
N VAL A 51 -10.14 3.79 11.39
CA VAL A 51 -8.90 3.04 11.62
C VAL A 51 -8.22 3.53 12.90
N ARG A 52 -7.94 2.60 13.79
CA ARG A 52 -7.10 2.81 14.96
C ARG A 52 -5.91 1.84 14.87
N PRO A 53 -4.78 2.24 14.23
CA PRO A 53 -3.66 1.34 13.99
C PRO A 53 -3.08 0.81 15.30
N ARG A 54 -2.70 -0.46 15.34
CA ARG A 54 -2.00 -1.04 16.50
C ARG A 54 -0.59 -0.43 16.62
N ARG A 55 -0.20 -0.10 17.84
CA ARG A 55 1.21 0.11 18.21
C ARG A 55 1.79 -1.17 18.78
N ALA A 56 3.02 -1.45 18.40
CA ALA A 56 3.76 -2.58 18.91
C ALA A 56 5.13 -2.12 19.40
N ARG A 57 5.70 -2.83 20.38
CA ARG A 57 7.03 -2.58 20.94
C ARG A 57 7.89 -3.83 20.80
N CYS A 58 9.14 -3.62 20.44
CA CYS A 58 10.10 -4.71 20.33
C CYS A 58 10.54 -5.22 21.70
N THR A 59 10.61 -6.54 21.88
CA THR A 59 11.10 -7.19 23.10
C THR A 59 12.61 -7.01 23.30
N GLY A 60 13.37 -6.88 22.20
CA GLY A 60 14.83 -6.72 22.26
C GLY A 60 15.28 -5.27 22.40
N CYS A 61 15.01 -4.40 21.43
CA CYS A 61 15.50 -3.02 21.40
C CYS A 61 14.52 -1.99 21.98
N ALA A 62 13.36 -2.40 22.48
CA ALA A 62 12.28 -1.53 22.97
C ALA A 62 11.74 -0.51 21.94
N GLY A 63 12.19 -0.53 20.70
CA GLY A 63 11.72 0.32 19.62
C GLY A 63 10.22 0.10 19.33
N THR A 64 9.49 1.19 19.09
CA THR A 64 8.05 1.11 18.82
C THR A 64 7.72 1.22 17.34
N GLN A 65 6.71 0.47 16.91
CA GLN A 65 6.20 0.46 15.53
C GLN A 65 4.71 0.73 15.50
N ILE A 66 4.26 1.43 14.46
CA ILE A 66 2.84 1.47 14.07
C ILE A 66 2.62 0.39 13.02
N LEU A 67 1.63 -0.48 13.24
CA LEU A 67 1.18 -1.46 12.27
C LEU A 67 0.03 -0.81 11.49
N LEU A 68 0.31 -0.38 10.26
CA LEU A 68 -0.62 0.35 9.43
C LEU A 68 -1.31 -0.61 8.45
N PRO A 69 -2.64 -0.75 8.47
CA PRO A 69 -3.34 -1.55 7.46
C PRO A 69 -3.07 -1.06 6.04
N ALA A 70 -2.85 -1.98 5.10
CA ALA A 70 -2.53 -1.66 3.70
C ALA A 70 -3.66 -0.94 2.95
N ALA A 71 -4.90 -1.01 3.46
CA ALA A 71 -6.04 -0.26 2.97
C ALA A 71 -5.89 1.26 3.14
N VAL A 72 -4.92 1.74 3.93
CA VAL A 72 -4.70 3.17 4.17
C VAL A 72 -3.26 3.58 3.88
N GLN A 73 -3.08 4.87 3.58
CA GLN A 73 -1.77 5.45 3.30
C GLN A 73 -1.29 6.29 4.49
N PRO A 74 0.03 6.32 4.77
CA PRO A 74 0.57 7.14 5.84
C PRO A 74 0.23 8.61 5.67
N ARG A 75 -0.34 9.23 6.71
CA ARG A 75 -0.64 10.68 6.76
C ARG A 75 -1.60 11.19 5.69
N LEU A 76 -2.34 10.30 5.02
CA LEU A 76 -3.37 10.69 4.04
C LEU A 76 -4.77 10.46 4.62
N ALA A 77 -5.73 11.24 4.16
CA ALA A 77 -7.12 11.17 4.60
C ALA A 77 -8.00 10.33 3.66
N ASP A 78 -7.40 9.70 2.66
CA ASP A 78 -8.08 8.87 1.67
C ASP A 78 -7.48 7.46 1.67
N THR A 79 -8.33 6.46 1.39
CA THR A 79 -7.91 5.06 1.33
C THR A 79 -6.94 4.80 0.20
N THR A 80 -6.22 3.68 0.29
CA THR A 80 -5.36 3.18 -0.79
C THR A 80 -6.15 2.98 -2.08
N GLU A 81 -7.42 2.55 -1.98
CA GLU A 81 -8.31 2.37 -3.12
C GLU A 81 -8.62 3.69 -3.83
N VAL A 82 -9.03 4.74 -3.12
CA VAL A 82 -9.31 6.06 -3.71
C VAL A 82 -8.09 6.60 -4.45
N ILE A 83 -6.92 6.52 -3.82
CA ILE A 83 -5.67 7.00 -4.41
C ILE A 83 -5.28 6.13 -5.61
N GLY A 84 -5.41 4.81 -5.48
CA GLY A 84 -5.13 3.86 -6.55
C GLY A 84 -6.03 4.07 -7.78
N THR A 85 -7.32 4.29 -7.57
CA THR A 85 -8.28 4.61 -8.64
C THR A 85 -7.88 5.91 -9.35
N ALA A 86 -7.44 6.95 -8.60
CA ALA A 86 -6.92 8.17 -9.22
C ALA A 86 -5.69 7.90 -10.11
N LEU A 87 -4.79 7.01 -9.69
CA LEU A 87 -3.61 6.64 -10.47
C LEU A 87 -3.97 5.81 -11.70
N ALA A 88 -4.92 4.89 -11.60
CA ALA A 88 -5.42 4.09 -12.71
C ALA A 88 -6.11 4.99 -13.76
N SER A 89 -6.98 5.91 -13.33
CA SER A 89 -7.63 6.88 -14.21
C SER A 89 -6.58 7.79 -14.90
N LYS A 90 -5.52 8.20 -14.20
CA LYS A 90 -4.39 8.93 -14.80
C LYS A 90 -3.64 8.08 -15.84
N ALA A 91 -3.40 6.81 -15.57
CA ALA A 91 -2.75 5.89 -16.51
C ALA A 91 -3.61 5.62 -17.75
N ALA A 92 -4.95 5.75 -17.64
CA ALA A 92 -5.90 5.72 -18.76
C ALA A 92 -5.92 7.03 -19.57
N GLY A 93 -5.23 8.10 -19.12
CA GLY A 93 -5.11 9.37 -19.84
C GLY A 93 -5.94 10.52 -19.28
N HIS A 94 -6.76 10.29 -18.25
CA HIS A 94 -7.63 11.34 -17.72
C HIS A 94 -6.86 12.45 -17.03
N GLY A 95 -7.41 13.68 -17.12
CA GLY A 95 -6.86 14.86 -16.46
C GLY A 95 -7.27 14.94 -14.99
N HIS A 96 -6.47 15.64 -14.18
CA HIS A 96 -6.73 15.74 -12.73
C HIS A 96 -8.09 16.34 -12.36
N ARG A 97 -8.67 17.21 -13.19
CA ARG A 97 -10.01 17.79 -12.94
C ARG A 97 -11.11 16.73 -13.10
N HIS A 98 -11.05 15.95 -14.18
CA HIS A 98 -11.97 14.83 -14.41
C HIS A 98 -11.90 13.82 -13.27
N ILE A 99 -10.69 13.38 -12.90
CA ILE A 99 -10.46 12.44 -11.79
C ILE A 99 -11.00 13.00 -10.46
N ALA A 100 -10.83 14.30 -10.25
CA ALA A 100 -11.31 14.97 -9.04
C ALA A 100 -12.84 14.95 -8.93
N THR A 101 -13.54 15.21 -10.04
CA THR A 101 -15.00 15.12 -10.12
C THR A 101 -15.48 13.68 -9.90
N GLU A 102 -14.87 12.73 -10.58
CA GLU A 102 -15.21 11.30 -10.49
C GLU A 102 -15.07 10.75 -9.06
N LEU A 103 -14.06 11.19 -8.34
CA LEU A 103 -13.77 10.72 -6.97
C LEU A 103 -14.38 11.60 -5.87
N ASP A 104 -15.07 12.68 -6.22
CA ASP A 104 -15.53 13.69 -5.27
C ASP A 104 -14.40 14.21 -4.35
N ARG A 105 -13.32 14.67 -5.00
CA ARG A 105 -12.15 15.24 -4.31
C ARG A 105 -11.76 16.58 -4.92
N SER A 106 -11.14 17.45 -4.13
CA SER A 106 -10.70 18.73 -4.68
C SER A 106 -9.64 18.54 -5.78
N PRO A 107 -9.71 19.30 -6.89
CA PRO A 107 -8.73 19.22 -7.97
C PRO A 107 -7.28 19.44 -7.52
N SER A 108 -7.07 20.29 -6.52
CA SER A 108 -5.76 20.55 -5.92
C SER A 108 -5.19 19.32 -5.20
N THR A 109 -6.03 18.56 -4.51
CA THR A 109 -5.65 17.31 -3.85
C THR A 109 -5.24 16.26 -4.87
N VAL A 110 -6.06 16.02 -5.88
CA VAL A 110 -5.75 15.04 -6.95
C VAL A 110 -4.49 15.44 -7.71
N ARG A 111 -4.37 16.71 -8.11
CA ARG A 111 -3.16 17.24 -8.78
C ARG A 111 -1.89 16.98 -7.95
N ARG A 112 -1.96 17.17 -6.61
CA ARG A 112 -0.84 16.89 -5.70
C ARG A 112 -0.50 15.40 -5.65
N TRP A 113 -1.50 14.50 -5.60
CA TRP A 113 -1.27 13.06 -5.66
C TRP A 113 -0.56 12.66 -6.94
N LEU A 114 -1.11 13.05 -8.09
CA LEU A 114 -0.56 12.70 -9.39
C LEU A 114 0.88 13.20 -9.55
N ARG A 115 1.15 14.47 -9.18
CA ARG A 115 2.50 15.03 -9.23
C ARG A 115 3.51 14.26 -8.37
N ARG A 116 3.09 13.73 -7.23
CA ARG A 116 3.96 12.93 -6.35
C ARG A 116 4.18 11.54 -6.91
N ALA A 117 3.12 10.88 -7.36
CA ALA A 117 3.16 9.52 -7.86
C ALA A 117 3.88 9.36 -9.19
N THR A 118 3.89 10.39 -10.05
CA THR A 118 4.49 10.33 -11.40
C THR A 118 5.96 10.77 -11.45
N ARG A 119 6.63 10.94 -10.33
CA ARG A 119 8.08 11.16 -10.28
C ARG A 119 8.80 9.89 -10.75
N SER A 120 9.77 10.02 -11.67
CA SER A 120 10.47 8.88 -12.26
C SER A 120 11.04 7.92 -11.21
N ALA A 121 11.83 8.42 -10.28
CA ALA A 121 12.41 7.61 -9.21
C ALA A 121 11.35 6.88 -8.37
N HIS A 122 10.15 7.45 -8.21
CA HIS A 122 9.06 6.77 -7.50
C HIS A 122 8.42 5.69 -8.36
N LEU A 123 8.22 5.92 -9.64
CA LEU A 123 7.71 4.91 -10.57
C LEU A 123 8.66 3.72 -10.71
N ASP A 124 9.97 3.99 -10.78
CA ASP A 124 11.00 2.95 -10.79
C ASP A 124 10.97 2.14 -9.50
N TRP A 125 10.81 2.79 -8.36
CA TRP A 125 10.66 2.12 -7.07
C TRP A 125 9.40 1.24 -7.01
N LEU A 126 8.24 1.73 -7.46
CA LEU A 126 7.00 0.94 -7.52
C LEU A 126 7.15 -0.27 -8.45
N TRP A 127 7.77 -0.06 -9.62
CA TRP A 127 8.09 -1.14 -10.56
C TRP A 127 8.96 -2.21 -9.90
N GLN A 128 10.07 -1.81 -9.25
CA GLN A 128 10.95 -2.74 -8.55
C GLN A 128 10.22 -3.53 -7.47
N ARG A 129 9.38 -2.86 -6.66
CA ARG A 129 8.60 -3.53 -5.60
C ARG A 129 7.62 -4.56 -6.16
N GLY A 130 6.88 -4.18 -7.19
CA GLY A 130 5.94 -5.10 -7.87
C GLY A 130 6.66 -6.27 -8.53
N SER A 131 7.77 -6.01 -9.23
CA SER A 131 8.59 -7.05 -9.86
C SER A 131 9.15 -8.05 -8.86
N GLN A 132 9.74 -7.57 -7.76
CA GLN A 132 10.27 -8.44 -6.70
C GLN A 132 9.19 -9.32 -6.07
N ALA A 133 7.99 -8.78 -5.87
CA ALA A 133 6.87 -9.55 -5.34
C ALA A 133 6.38 -10.59 -6.35
N LEU A 134 6.18 -10.19 -7.60
CA LEU A 134 5.69 -11.08 -8.65
C LEU A 134 6.67 -12.21 -8.97
N ILE A 135 7.96 -11.93 -9.09
CA ILE A 135 9.00 -12.94 -9.34
C ILE A 135 9.01 -14.01 -8.23
N ARG A 136 8.80 -13.62 -6.97
CA ARG A 136 8.76 -14.58 -5.86
C ARG A 136 7.50 -15.46 -5.86
N LEU A 137 6.39 -14.91 -6.32
CA LEU A 137 5.07 -15.58 -6.27
C LEU A 137 4.80 -16.37 -7.55
N ASP A 138 5.15 -15.79 -8.71
CA ASP A 138 4.86 -16.34 -10.03
C ASP A 138 5.87 -15.79 -11.07
N PRO A 139 7.06 -16.42 -11.20
CA PRO A 139 8.07 -15.99 -12.17
C PRO A 139 7.58 -16.06 -13.62
N ASP A 140 6.72 -17.03 -13.94
CA ASP A 140 6.20 -17.20 -15.31
C ASP A 140 5.27 -16.04 -15.68
N ALA A 141 4.38 -15.64 -14.77
CA ALA A 141 3.55 -14.46 -14.95
C ALA A 141 4.40 -13.18 -15.12
N PHE A 142 5.53 -13.07 -14.42
CA PHE A 142 6.45 -11.95 -14.60
C PHE A 142 7.07 -11.93 -16.01
N ASN A 143 7.51 -13.08 -16.52
CA ASN A 143 8.12 -13.19 -17.85
C ASN A 143 7.12 -12.88 -18.98
N GLN A 144 5.85 -13.15 -18.76
CA GLN A 144 4.76 -12.91 -19.72
C GLN A 144 4.15 -11.50 -19.61
N LEU A 145 4.60 -10.69 -18.61
CA LEU A 145 3.98 -9.39 -18.35
C LEU A 145 4.21 -8.42 -19.51
N PRO A 146 3.15 -7.85 -20.11
CA PRO A 146 3.31 -6.87 -21.17
C PRO A 146 3.96 -5.60 -20.63
N ARG A 147 4.97 -5.11 -21.32
CA ARG A 147 5.60 -3.81 -20.99
C ARG A 147 4.79 -2.67 -21.62
N ALA A 148 4.24 -1.81 -20.78
CA ALA A 148 3.60 -0.58 -21.22
C ALA A 148 4.65 0.51 -21.48
N THR A 149 4.44 1.31 -22.52
CA THR A 149 5.31 2.46 -22.82
C THR A 149 5.19 3.58 -21.80
N HIS A 150 4.02 3.70 -21.17
CA HIS A 150 3.78 4.73 -20.15
C HIS A 150 4.24 4.25 -18.76
N PRO A 151 5.22 4.93 -18.11
CA PRO A 151 5.84 4.45 -16.87
C PRO A 151 4.85 4.18 -15.72
N LEU A 152 3.85 5.05 -15.51
CA LEU A 152 2.83 4.83 -14.49
C LEU A 152 1.99 3.58 -14.78
N ARG A 153 1.57 3.38 -16.04
CA ARG A 153 0.85 2.17 -16.43
C ARG A 153 1.68 0.94 -16.18
N ASN A 154 2.95 0.97 -16.55
CA ASN A 154 3.87 -0.15 -16.35
C ASN A 154 4.02 -0.51 -14.86
N ALA A 155 4.22 0.48 -13.98
CA ALA A 155 4.31 0.27 -12.53
C ALA A 155 3.00 -0.30 -11.94
N LEU A 156 1.84 0.21 -12.39
CA LEU A 156 0.54 -0.31 -11.92
C LEU A 156 0.29 -1.74 -12.43
N THR A 157 0.67 -2.05 -13.66
CA THR A 157 0.50 -3.39 -14.24
C THR A 157 1.25 -4.44 -13.42
N VAL A 158 2.52 -4.22 -13.09
CA VAL A 158 3.29 -5.19 -12.30
C VAL A 158 2.78 -5.30 -10.86
N LEU A 159 2.37 -4.21 -10.23
CA LEU A 159 1.76 -4.25 -8.89
C LEU A 159 0.42 -5.01 -8.89
N THR A 160 -0.39 -4.81 -9.92
CA THR A 160 -1.66 -5.54 -10.10
C THR A 160 -1.40 -7.02 -10.29
N ALA A 161 -0.46 -7.40 -11.15
CA ALA A 161 -0.10 -8.80 -11.36
C ALA A 161 0.42 -9.44 -10.06
N ALA A 162 1.28 -8.75 -9.29
CA ALA A 162 1.74 -9.21 -7.98
C ALA A 162 0.58 -9.40 -6.99
N ALA A 163 -0.38 -8.48 -6.96
CA ALA A 163 -1.57 -8.59 -6.12
C ALA A 163 -2.47 -9.76 -6.53
N CYS A 164 -2.66 -10.00 -7.82
CA CYS A 164 -3.39 -11.17 -8.33
C CYS A 164 -2.67 -12.49 -7.98
N ALA A 165 -1.35 -12.56 -8.18
CA ALA A 165 -0.56 -13.72 -7.79
C ALA A 165 -0.62 -13.98 -6.28
N THR A 166 -0.60 -12.94 -5.45
CA THR A 166 -0.79 -13.04 -4.01
C THR A 166 -2.14 -13.69 -3.66
N ARG A 167 -3.21 -13.23 -4.31
CA ARG A 167 -4.55 -13.81 -4.11
C ARG A 167 -4.59 -15.28 -4.51
N GLN A 168 -4.04 -15.62 -5.65
CA GLN A 168 -4.08 -16.98 -6.20
C GLN A 168 -3.18 -17.96 -5.41
N ARG A 169 -1.96 -17.55 -5.07
CA ARG A 169 -0.96 -18.43 -4.43
C ARG A 169 -1.08 -18.52 -2.93
N LEU A 170 -1.53 -17.43 -2.27
CA LEU A 170 -1.61 -17.36 -0.81
C LEU A 170 -3.06 -17.36 -0.26
N GLY A 171 -4.06 -17.39 -1.13
CA GLY A 171 -5.47 -17.42 -0.73
C GLY A 171 -5.94 -16.11 -0.06
N PHE A 172 -5.31 -14.98 -0.34
CA PHE A 172 -5.68 -13.70 0.26
C PHE A 172 -6.97 -13.17 -0.38
N ASN A 173 -7.93 -12.76 0.45
CA ASN A 173 -9.24 -12.28 0.01
C ASN A 173 -9.40 -10.77 0.09
N GLU A 174 -8.37 -10.03 0.48
CA GLU A 174 -8.41 -8.58 0.58
C GLU A 174 -8.67 -7.94 -0.79
N PRO A 175 -9.32 -6.75 -0.82
CA PRO A 175 -9.50 -5.98 -2.05
C PRO A 175 -8.18 -5.75 -2.79
N LEU A 176 -8.22 -5.71 -4.12
CA LEU A 176 -7.02 -5.62 -4.96
C LEU A 176 -6.12 -4.42 -4.59
N TRP A 177 -6.72 -3.25 -4.35
CA TRP A 177 -5.97 -2.07 -3.94
C TRP A 177 -5.31 -2.21 -2.56
N THR A 178 -5.88 -3.01 -1.66
CA THR A 178 -5.24 -3.34 -0.38
C THR A 178 -3.98 -4.19 -0.60
N LEU A 179 -4.05 -5.20 -1.48
CA LEU A 179 -2.88 -6.03 -1.83
C LEU A 179 -1.81 -5.21 -2.57
N ILE A 180 -2.22 -4.33 -3.48
CA ILE A 180 -1.30 -3.37 -4.12
C ILE A 180 -0.65 -2.47 -3.06
N GLY A 181 -1.42 -1.96 -2.09
CA GLY A 181 -0.92 -1.17 -0.97
C GLY A 181 0.08 -1.94 -0.11
N LEU A 182 -0.11 -3.24 0.07
CA LEU A 182 0.82 -4.11 0.78
C LEU A 182 2.16 -4.19 0.03
N HIS A 183 2.15 -4.49 -1.27
CA HIS A 183 3.36 -4.55 -2.10
C HIS A 183 4.07 -3.20 -2.22
N ALA A 184 3.31 -2.11 -2.28
CA ALA A 184 3.83 -0.75 -2.26
C ALA A 184 4.21 -0.25 -0.85
N HIS A 185 4.20 -1.11 0.17
CA HIS A 185 4.49 -0.75 1.57
C HIS A 185 3.72 0.50 2.05
N GLY A 186 2.45 0.65 1.62
CA GLY A 186 1.63 1.81 1.92
C GLY A 186 2.12 3.11 1.27
N ARG A 187 2.86 3.06 0.18
CA ARG A 187 3.53 4.23 -0.41
C ARG A 187 3.22 4.41 -1.90
N LEU A 188 1.94 4.55 -2.24
CA LEU A 188 1.54 4.79 -3.64
C LEU A 188 1.93 6.19 -4.18
N LEU A 189 2.26 7.16 -3.32
CA LEU A 189 2.51 8.53 -3.73
C LEU A 189 3.97 8.99 -3.61
N ALA A 190 4.78 8.31 -2.83
CA ALA A 190 6.20 8.67 -2.66
C ALA A 190 7.00 7.49 -2.10
N ALA A 191 8.18 7.24 -2.68
CA ALA A 191 9.15 6.28 -2.16
C ALA A 191 9.59 6.62 -0.72
N PRO A 192 10.17 5.67 0.03
CA PRO A 192 10.87 5.96 1.28
C PRO A 192 11.98 6.98 1.03
N THR A 193 12.09 7.94 1.91
CA THR A 193 13.27 8.82 2.01
C THR A 193 14.34 8.13 2.81
#